data_fa5ee2a79e3676f45b03b111f93f9bb4
#
_entry.id   fa5ee2a79e3676f45b03b111f93f9bb4
#
_cell.length_a   1.000
_cell.length_b   1.000
_cell.length_c   1.000
_cell.angle_alpha   90.00
_cell.angle_beta   90.00
_cell.angle_gamma   90.00
#
_symmetry.space_group_name_H-M   'P 1'
#
loop_
_entity.id
_entity.type
_entity.pdbx_description
1 polymer ?
#
loop_
_entity_poly.entity_id
_entity_poly.type
_entity_poly.pdbx_seq_one_letter_code
_entity_poly.pdbx_strand_id
1 'polypeptide(L)'
;MKTVVAIVGRPNVGKSTLFNRLYGRSRAIVIDEPGATRDRNYAVCTWLDKSYTLIDTGGFEPATTEKILRQMREQTQFAIEEADIILFLMDVKQGLTPSDKEIARILRETQKPVFYVINKVDGPRHENLAYEFHELGIDRIYTISAQHGVGVGDLMDDL
;
A
#
# COMPACT_ATOMS: atom_id res chain seq x y z
N MET A 1 0.90 -18.83 12.28
CA MET A 1 1.68 -17.65 11.89
C MET A 1 0.79 -16.62 11.23
N LYS A 2 0.99 -15.36 11.56
CA LYS A 2 0.21 -14.29 10.94
C LYS A 2 0.81 -13.91 9.61
N THR A 3 -0.04 -13.68 8.63
CA THR A 3 0.38 -13.19 7.32
C THR A 3 0.86 -11.74 7.45
N VAL A 4 2.00 -11.46 6.89
CA VAL A 4 2.59 -10.11 6.91
C VAL A 4 2.20 -9.38 5.63
N VAL A 5 1.55 -8.24 5.77
CA VAL A 5 1.09 -7.41 4.65
C VAL A 5 1.80 -6.06 4.73
N ALA A 6 2.60 -5.74 3.74
CA ALA A 6 3.32 -4.47 3.69
C ALA A 6 2.65 -3.51 2.71
N ILE A 7 2.52 -2.25 3.12
CA ILE A 7 1.94 -1.19 2.29
C ILE A 7 3.09 -0.32 1.79
N VAL A 8 3.27 -0.27 0.48
CA VAL A 8 4.31 0.52 -0.16
C VAL A 8 3.70 1.55 -1.12
N GLY A 9 4.43 2.59 -1.44
CA GLY A 9 3.98 3.63 -2.36
C GLY A 9 4.65 4.97 -2.10
N ARG A 10 4.34 5.95 -2.94
CA ARG A 10 4.85 7.30 -2.82
C ARG A 10 4.38 7.95 -1.52
N PRO A 11 5.08 9.00 -1.05
CA PRO A 11 4.55 9.84 0.02
C PRO A 11 3.18 10.41 -0.35
N ASN A 12 2.31 10.56 0.61
CA ASN A 12 0.99 11.18 0.48
C ASN A 12 -0.02 10.44 -0.40
N VAL A 13 0.25 9.19 -0.79
CA VAL A 13 -0.75 8.40 -1.52
C VAL A 13 -1.85 7.85 -0.62
N GLY A 14 -1.68 7.95 0.71
CA GLY A 14 -2.67 7.51 1.67
C GLY A 14 -2.33 6.22 2.40
N LYS A 15 -1.06 5.82 2.45
CA LYS A 15 -0.63 4.62 3.17
C LYS A 15 -1.03 4.65 4.64
N SER A 16 -0.74 5.75 5.32
CA SER A 16 -1.07 5.91 6.73
C SER A 16 -2.57 5.97 6.96
N THR A 17 -3.31 6.58 6.06
CA THR A 17 -4.78 6.62 6.14
C THR A 17 -5.36 5.22 6.06
N LEU A 18 -4.89 4.42 5.12
CA LEU A 18 -5.33 3.03 4.98
C LEU A 18 -4.93 2.22 6.22
N PHE A 19 -3.68 2.35 6.66
CA PHE A 19 -3.18 1.67 7.84
C PHE A 19 -4.03 1.99 9.07
N ASN A 20 -4.32 3.27 9.30
CA ASN A 20 -5.09 3.71 10.46
C ASN A 20 -6.55 3.25 10.39
N ARG A 21 -7.13 3.20 9.21
CA ARG A 21 -8.48 2.69 9.03
C ARG A 21 -8.57 1.21 9.38
N LEU A 22 -7.62 0.43 8.92
CA LEU A 22 -7.57 -1.00 9.24
C LEU A 22 -7.26 -1.22 10.72
N TYR A 23 -6.37 -0.42 11.27
CA TYR A 23 -6.07 -0.41 12.70
C TYR A 23 -7.32 -0.14 13.53
N GLY A 24 -8.07 0.92 13.21
CA GLY A 24 -9.25 1.33 13.97
C GLY A 24 -10.39 0.32 13.94
N ARG A 25 -10.51 -0.45 12.85
CA ARG A 25 -11.58 -1.45 12.70
C ARG A 25 -11.32 -2.75 13.45
N SER A 26 -10.05 -3.08 13.66
CA SER A 26 -9.69 -4.44 14.05
C SER A 26 -9.09 -4.55 15.45
N ARG A 27 -9.16 -3.51 16.24
CA ARG A 27 -8.56 -3.49 17.58
C ARG A 27 -7.08 -3.89 17.54
N ALA A 28 -6.39 -3.41 16.50
CA ALA A 28 -4.99 -3.76 16.30
C ALA A 28 -4.13 -3.24 17.44
N ILE A 29 -3.08 -3.97 17.75
CA ILE A 29 -2.10 -3.59 18.74
C ILE A 29 -0.86 -3.13 18.00
N VAL A 30 -0.38 -1.92 18.28
CA VAL A 30 0.87 -1.45 17.71
C VAL A 30 2.01 -2.28 18.29
N ILE A 31 2.80 -2.86 17.41
CA ILE A 31 3.96 -3.63 17.81
C ILE A 31 5.16 -2.70 17.83
N ASP A 32 5.73 -2.51 19.02
CA ASP A 32 6.96 -1.77 19.19
C ASP A 32 8.09 -2.79 19.26
N GLU A 33 8.58 -3.22 18.11
CA GLU A 33 9.63 -4.20 18.05
C GLU A 33 11.00 -3.55 18.15
N PRO A 34 11.89 -4.08 19.00
CA PRO A 34 13.28 -3.63 19.04
C PRO A 34 13.94 -3.82 17.68
N GLY A 35 14.53 -2.77 17.14
CA GLY A 35 15.18 -2.82 15.84
C GLY A 35 14.28 -2.43 14.68
N ALA A 36 12.98 -2.21 14.89
CA ALA A 36 12.13 -1.62 13.87
C ALA A 36 12.63 -0.21 13.57
N THR A 37 12.74 0.14 12.28
CA THR A 37 13.18 1.49 11.93
C THR A 37 12.08 2.49 12.27
N ARG A 38 12.48 3.74 12.52
CA ARG A 38 11.54 4.83 12.83
C ARG A 38 10.55 5.09 11.70
N ASP A 39 10.83 4.57 10.51
CA ASP A 39 10.08 4.85 9.31
C ASP A 39 8.95 3.86 9.06
N ARG A 40 8.75 2.90 9.96
CA ARG A 40 7.76 1.85 9.76
C ARG A 40 6.85 1.71 10.95
N ASN A 41 5.56 1.61 10.67
CA ASN A 41 4.54 1.34 11.66
C ASN A 41 4.04 -0.08 11.50
N TYR A 42 3.90 -0.78 12.60
CA TYR A 42 3.47 -2.18 12.64
C TYR A 42 2.20 -2.29 13.47
N ALA A 43 1.25 -3.09 13.00
CA ALA A 43 0.04 -3.36 13.76
C ALA A 43 -0.47 -4.76 13.44
N VAL A 44 -1.08 -5.39 14.42
CA VAL A 44 -1.83 -6.63 14.19
C VAL A 44 -3.27 -6.26 13.91
N CYS A 45 -3.79 -6.74 12.82
CA CYS A 45 -5.12 -6.41 12.33
C CYS A 45 -5.88 -7.71 12.09
N THR A 46 -7.17 -7.74 12.44
CA THR A 46 -8.04 -8.87 12.17
C THR A 46 -9.10 -8.44 11.17
N TRP A 47 -9.25 -9.23 10.10
CA TRP A 47 -10.33 -9.06 9.13
C TRP A 47 -11.05 -10.39 8.97
N LEU A 48 -12.34 -10.40 9.28
CA LEU A 48 -13.10 -11.63 9.39
C LEU A 48 -12.41 -12.58 10.39
N ASP A 49 -12.08 -13.78 10.00
CA ASP A 49 -11.42 -14.75 10.89
C ASP A 49 -9.90 -14.79 10.70
N LYS A 50 -9.34 -13.86 9.91
CA LYS A 50 -7.92 -13.85 9.59
C LYS A 50 -7.20 -12.75 10.33
N SER A 51 -5.99 -13.03 10.80
CA SER A 51 -5.11 -12.06 11.44
C SER A 51 -3.94 -11.76 10.55
N TYR A 52 -3.60 -10.47 10.45
CA TYR A 52 -2.50 -9.98 9.63
C TYR A 52 -1.60 -9.09 10.47
N THR A 53 -0.31 -9.10 10.16
CA THR A 53 0.60 -8.06 10.61
C THR A 53 0.71 -7.05 9.48
N LEU A 54 0.21 -5.84 9.72
CA LEU A 54 0.29 -4.75 8.76
C LEU A 54 1.55 -3.95 8.99
N ILE A 55 2.24 -3.59 7.92
CA ILE A 55 3.41 -2.74 7.96
C ILE A 55 3.19 -1.56 7.03
N ASP A 56 3.15 -0.34 7.60
CA ASP A 56 3.19 0.88 6.83
C ASP A 56 4.66 1.24 6.66
N THR A 57 5.17 1.09 5.44
CA THR A 57 6.58 1.35 5.14
C THR A 57 6.87 2.83 4.90
N GLY A 58 5.85 3.68 4.97
CA GLY A 58 5.99 5.11 4.79
C GLY A 58 6.89 5.71 5.85
N GLY A 59 7.72 6.68 5.46
CA GLY A 59 8.63 7.39 6.34
C GLY A 59 8.52 8.88 6.11
N PHE A 60 9.62 9.56 6.35
CA PHE A 60 9.69 11.00 6.14
C PHE A 60 9.46 11.36 4.69
N GLU A 61 8.76 12.47 4.45
CA GLU A 61 8.57 12.99 3.11
C GLU A 61 9.89 13.52 2.57
N PRO A 62 10.41 12.94 1.48
CA PRO A 62 11.64 13.45 0.89
C PRO A 62 11.39 14.76 0.15
N ALA A 63 12.41 15.61 0.15
CA ALA A 63 12.33 16.93 -0.46
C ALA A 63 12.49 16.92 -1.97
N THR A 64 13.02 15.85 -2.57
CA THR A 64 13.32 15.78 -4.01
C THR A 64 12.76 14.50 -4.62
N THR A 65 12.54 14.56 -5.95
CA THR A 65 12.05 13.39 -6.71
C THR A 65 13.01 12.20 -6.62
N GLU A 66 14.31 12.45 -6.62
CA GLU A 66 15.30 11.38 -6.50
C GLU A 66 15.20 10.67 -5.16
N LYS A 67 15.00 11.43 -4.08
CA LYS A 67 14.83 10.86 -2.76
C LYS A 67 13.53 10.07 -2.63
N ILE A 68 12.48 10.53 -3.30
CA ILE A 68 11.20 9.81 -3.35
C ILE A 68 11.41 8.43 -3.95
N LEU A 69 12.04 8.36 -5.12
CA LEU A 69 12.26 7.08 -5.80
C LEU A 69 13.16 6.16 -4.98
N ARG A 70 14.21 6.71 -4.39
CA ARG A 70 15.10 5.93 -3.52
C ARG A 70 14.34 5.32 -2.35
N GLN A 71 13.54 6.14 -1.68
CA GLN A 71 12.75 5.69 -0.54
C GLN A 71 11.75 4.61 -0.95
N MET A 72 11.09 4.78 -2.09
CA MET A 72 10.17 3.78 -2.62
C MET A 72 10.87 2.46 -2.93
N ARG A 73 12.07 2.53 -3.50
CA ARG A 73 12.87 1.31 -3.76
C ARG A 73 13.25 0.60 -2.47
N GLU A 74 13.63 1.34 -1.45
CA GLU A 74 13.96 0.78 -0.14
C GLU A 74 12.74 0.12 0.51
N GLN A 75 11.59 0.78 0.46
CA GLN A 75 10.34 0.23 0.96
C GLN A 75 9.98 -1.06 0.23
N THR A 76 10.11 -1.03 -1.10
CA THR A 76 9.77 -2.16 -1.95
C THR A 76 10.68 -3.35 -1.68
N GLN A 77 11.99 -3.11 -1.55
CA GLN A 77 12.95 -4.14 -1.23
C GLN A 77 12.66 -4.76 0.14
N PHE A 78 12.36 -3.93 1.12
CA PHE A 78 11.97 -4.41 2.45
C PHE A 78 10.73 -5.29 2.37
N ALA A 79 9.70 -4.85 1.62
CA ALA A 79 8.46 -5.59 1.49
C ALA A 79 8.69 -6.94 0.80
N ILE A 80 9.51 -6.97 -0.25
CA ILE A 80 9.84 -8.21 -0.96
C ILE A 80 10.52 -9.21 -0.03
N GLU A 81 11.39 -8.73 0.86
CA GLU A 81 12.11 -9.60 1.79
C GLU A 81 11.26 -10.06 2.97
N GLU A 82 10.43 -9.19 3.52
CA GLU A 82 9.79 -9.39 4.82
C GLU A 82 8.30 -9.70 4.75
N ALA A 83 7.60 -9.26 3.71
CA ALA A 83 6.16 -9.43 3.63
C ALA A 83 5.77 -10.71 2.90
N ASP A 84 4.57 -11.21 3.21
CA ASP A 84 3.94 -12.29 2.47
C ASP A 84 3.06 -11.74 1.35
N ILE A 85 2.50 -10.56 1.56
CA ILE A 85 1.63 -9.87 0.60
C ILE A 85 2.05 -8.41 0.55
N ILE A 86 2.05 -7.82 -0.64
CA ILE A 86 2.42 -6.42 -0.84
C ILE A 86 1.21 -5.66 -1.38
N LEU A 87 0.86 -4.55 -0.72
CA LEU A 87 -0.12 -3.60 -1.23
C LEU A 87 0.63 -2.40 -1.78
N PHE A 88 0.57 -2.21 -3.08
CA PHE A 88 1.19 -1.06 -3.73
C PHE A 88 0.13 0.00 -3.96
N LEU A 89 0.18 1.08 -3.16
CA LEU A 89 -0.77 2.19 -3.25
C LEU A 89 -0.30 3.25 -4.23
N MET A 90 -1.24 3.70 -5.05
CA MET A 90 -1.07 4.80 -5.98
C MET A 90 -2.21 5.79 -5.76
N ASP A 91 -2.05 7.02 -6.26
CA ASP A 91 -3.00 8.11 -6.05
C ASP A 91 -3.66 8.46 -7.39
N VAL A 92 -4.98 8.27 -7.48
CA VAL A 92 -5.71 8.56 -8.73
C VAL A 92 -5.65 10.04 -9.10
N LYS A 93 -5.56 10.92 -8.10
CA LYS A 93 -5.53 12.37 -8.34
C LYS A 93 -4.21 12.84 -8.91
N GLN A 94 -3.11 12.20 -8.52
CA GLN A 94 -1.79 12.49 -9.08
C GLN A 94 -1.55 11.77 -10.40
N GLY A 95 -2.34 10.74 -10.69
CA GLY A 95 -2.15 9.91 -11.87
C GLY A 95 -0.97 8.96 -11.73
N LEU A 96 -0.69 8.26 -12.80
CA LEU A 96 0.41 7.30 -12.87
C LEU A 96 1.72 8.02 -13.11
N THR A 97 2.59 8.03 -12.11
CA THR A 97 3.87 8.74 -12.18
C THR A 97 4.99 7.84 -12.69
N PRO A 98 6.10 8.42 -13.19
CA PRO A 98 7.27 7.62 -13.56
C PRO A 98 7.81 6.78 -12.41
N SER A 99 7.78 7.30 -11.18
CA SER A 99 8.20 6.54 -10.00
C SER A 99 7.31 5.33 -9.77
N ASP A 100 6.00 5.47 -9.95
CA ASP A 100 5.06 4.35 -9.84
C ASP A 100 5.37 3.26 -10.86
N LYS A 101 5.69 3.66 -12.10
CA LYS A 101 6.04 2.71 -13.17
C LYS A 101 7.31 1.94 -12.84
N GLU A 102 8.30 2.61 -12.30
CA GLU A 102 9.56 1.98 -11.90
C GLU A 102 9.35 0.94 -10.80
N ILE A 103 8.57 1.28 -9.79
CA ILE A 103 8.29 0.36 -8.69
C ILE A 103 7.43 -0.82 -9.16
N ALA A 104 6.45 -0.58 -10.02
CA ALA A 104 5.64 -1.65 -10.60
C ALA A 104 6.52 -2.63 -11.39
N ARG A 105 7.52 -2.12 -12.12
CA ARG A 105 8.47 -2.96 -12.85
C ARG A 105 9.23 -3.89 -11.89
N ILE A 106 9.70 -3.36 -10.77
CA ILE A 106 10.40 -4.15 -9.76
C ILE A 106 9.48 -5.21 -9.15
N LEU A 107 8.24 -4.83 -8.84
CA LEU A 107 7.28 -5.73 -8.21
C LEU A 107 6.85 -6.89 -9.13
N ARG A 108 6.92 -6.72 -10.45
CA ARG A 108 6.59 -7.82 -11.37
C ARG A 108 7.58 -8.97 -11.30
N GLU A 109 8.78 -8.71 -10.84
CA GLU A 109 9.81 -9.72 -10.74
C GLU A 109 9.70 -10.58 -9.47
N THR A 110 8.95 -10.12 -8.48
CA THR A 110 8.73 -10.92 -7.27
C THR A 110 7.66 -11.97 -7.50
N GLN A 111 7.77 -13.10 -6.80
CA GLN A 111 6.76 -14.14 -6.82
C GLN A 111 5.72 -13.95 -5.72
N LYS A 112 5.90 -12.98 -4.85
CA LYS A 112 4.94 -12.68 -3.80
C LYS A 112 3.70 -12.01 -4.38
N PRO A 113 2.50 -12.28 -3.83
CA PRO A 113 1.29 -11.59 -4.27
C PRO A 113 1.41 -10.07 -4.09
N VAL A 114 1.09 -9.34 -5.15
CA VAL A 114 1.08 -7.88 -5.14
C VAL A 114 -0.31 -7.41 -5.53
N PHE A 115 -0.93 -6.61 -4.67
CA PHE A 115 -2.21 -5.97 -4.97
C PHE A 115 -1.95 -4.52 -5.35
N TYR A 116 -2.38 -4.16 -6.55
CA TYR A 116 -2.23 -2.80 -7.08
C TYR A 116 -3.47 -2.01 -6.70
N VAL A 117 -3.31 -1.03 -5.83
CA VAL A 117 -4.40 -0.32 -5.19
C VAL A 117 -4.35 1.16 -5.57
N ILE A 118 -5.44 1.65 -6.16
CA ILE A 118 -5.57 3.05 -6.54
C ILE A 118 -6.44 3.72 -5.49
N ASN A 119 -5.85 4.64 -4.74
CA ASN A 119 -6.50 5.33 -3.65
C ASN A 119 -7.05 6.70 -4.07
N LYS A 120 -7.85 7.27 -3.21
CA LYS A 120 -8.50 8.57 -3.36
C LYS A 120 -9.55 8.59 -4.47
N VAL A 121 -10.12 7.44 -4.76
CA VAL A 121 -11.21 7.29 -5.71
C VAL A 121 -12.51 7.62 -4.97
N ASP A 122 -12.86 8.91 -4.96
CA ASP A 122 -13.95 9.43 -4.14
C ASP A 122 -15.30 9.48 -4.89
N GLY A 123 -15.32 9.17 -6.17
CA GLY A 123 -16.55 9.18 -6.95
C GLY A 123 -16.34 8.72 -8.39
N PRO A 124 -17.42 8.71 -9.23
CA PRO A 124 -17.35 8.18 -10.60
C PRO A 124 -16.31 8.86 -11.49
N ARG A 125 -16.08 10.15 -11.29
CA ARG A 125 -15.06 10.88 -12.04
C ARG A 125 -13.66 10.30 -11.81
N HIS A 126 -13.35 9.96 -10.56
CA HIS A 126 -12.07 9.37 -10.23
C HIS A 126 -11.96 7.93 -10.72
N GLU A 127 -13.07 7.20 -10.75
CA GLU A 127 -13.09 5.84 -11.30
C GLU A 127 -12.67 5.84 -12.77
N ASN A 128 -13.12 6.82 -13.55
CA ASN A 128 -12.71 6.95 -14.94
C ASN A 128 -11.20 7.23 -15.06
N LEU A 129 -10.66 8.06 -14.17
CA LEU A 129 -9.24 8.36 -14.17
C LEU A 129 -8.39 7.14 -13.79
N ALA A 130 -8.94 6.21 -13.04
CA ALA A 130 -8.21 5.01 -12.64
C ALA A 130 -7.86 4.09 -13.82
N TYR A 131 -8.55 4.21 -14.94
CA TYR A 131 -8.28 3.38 -16.12
C TYR A 131 -6.87 3.55 -16.66
N GLU A 132 -6.23 4.73 -16.48
CA GLU A 132 -4.87 4.92 -16.96
C GLU A 132 -3.88 3.95 -16.30
N PHE A 133 -4.19 3.48 -15.09
CA PHE A 133 -3.31 2.56 -14.36
C PHE A 133 -3.23 1.18 -15.01
N HIS A 134 -4.14 0.84 -15.91
CA HIS A 134 -4.04 -0.39 -16.71
C HIS A 134 -2.83 -0.37 -17.66
N GLU A 135 -2.25 0.81 -17.88
CA GLU A 135 -1.00 0.94 -18.61
C GLU A 135 0.14 0.14 -17.96
N LEU A 136 0.02 -0.15 -16.68
CA LEU A 136 0.98 -0.99 -15.97
C LEU A 136 0.95 -2.46 -16.41
N GLY A 137 -0.04 -2.85 -17.20
CA GLY A 137 -0.16 -4.23 -17.69
C GLY A 137 -0.61 -5.23 -16.64
N ILE A 138 -1.29 -4.76 -15.60
CA ILE A 138 -1.81 -5.61 -14.53
C ILE A 138 -3.26 -5.97 -14.79
N ASP A 139 -3.62 -7.21 -14.48
CA ASP A 139 -4.96 -7.73 -14.77
C ASP A 139 -6.02 -7.14 -13.85
N ARG A 140 -5.67 -6.89 -12.61
CA ARG A 140 -6.64 -6.41 -11.62
C ARG A 140 -6.11 -5.23 -10.82
N ILE A 141 -6.92 -4.20 -10.76
CA ILE A 141 -6.68 -2.99 -9.98
C ILE A 141 -7.81 -2.85 -8.96
N TYR A 142 -7.45 -2.56 -7.70
CA TYR A 142 -8.42 -2.24 -6.67
C TYR A 142 -8.53 -0.74 -6.55
N THR A 143 -9.75 -0.21 -6.65
CA THR A 143 -10.00 1.21 -6.45
C THR A 143 -10.63 1.42 -5.08
N ILE A 144 -10.02 2.29 -4.28
CA ILE A 144 -10.49 2.54 -2.93
C ILE A 144 -10.49 4.03 -2.60
N SER A 145 -11.23 4.37 -1.55
CA SER A 145 -11.07 5.63 -0.84
C SER A 145 -10.79 5.29 0.62
N ALA A 146 -9.52 5.31 1.02
CA ALA A 146 -9.14 4.98 2.38
C ALA A 146 -9.72 5.97 3.38
N GLN A 147 -9.86 7.23 2.99
CA GLN A 147 -10.44 8.26 3.83
C GLN A 147 -11.93 8.00 4.12
N HIS A 148 -12.67 7.52 3.13
CA HIS A 148 -14.12 7.29 3.25
C HIS A 148 -14.49 5.82 3.47
N GLY A 149 -13.53 4.91 3.41
CA GLY A 149 -13.76 3.49 3.61
C GLY A 149 -14.33 2.75 2.41
N VAL A 150 -14.45 3.39 1.26
CA VAL A 150 -15.03 2.78 0.05
C VAL A 150 -14.03 1.81 -0.57
N GLY A 151 -14.48 0.61 -0.91
CA GLY A 151 -13.67 -0.40 -1.59
C GLY A 151 -12.68 -1.15 -0.70
N VAL A 152 -12.47 -0.69 0.52
CA VAL A 152 -11.50 -1.29 1.44
C VAL A 152 -11.91 -2.72 1.82
N GLY A 153 -13.20 -2.95 2.03
CA GLY A 153 -13.71 -4.28 2.34
C GLY A 153 -13.43 -5.29 1.25
N ASP A 154 -13.66 -4.91 -0.01
CA ASP A 154 -13.38 -5.79 -1.15
C ASP A 154 -11.89 -6.13 -1.26
N LEU A 155 -11.03 -5.15 -1.01
CA LEU A 155 -9.60 -5.38 -0.99
C LEU A 155 -9.22 -6.39 0.10
N MET A 156 -9.73 -6.19 1.31
CA MET A 156 -9.40 -7.06 2.44
C MET A 156 -9.93 -8.47 2.27
N ASP A 157 -11.10 -8.62 1.63
CA ASP A 157 -11.68 -9.95 1.40
C ASP A 157 -10.80 -10.80 0.48
N ASP A 158 -10.02 -10.17 -0.40
CA ASP A 158 -9.17 -10.87 -1.37
C ASP A 158 -7.75 -11.15 -0.86
N LEU A 159 -7.39 -10.65 0.29
CA LEU A 159 -6.07 -10.90 0.88
C LEU A 159 -5.82 -12.35 1.34
#